data_d4408f52a06e184021754e9d85b51ea9
#
_entry.id   d4408f52a06e184021754e9d85b51ea9
#
_cell.length_a   1.000
_cell.length_b   1.000
_cell.length_c   1.000
_cell.angle_alpha   90.00
_cell.angle_beta   90.00
_cell.angle_gamma   90.00
#
_symmetry.space_group_name_H-M   'P 1'
#
loop_
_entity.id
_entity.type
_entity.pdbx_description
1 polymer ?
#
loop_
_entity_poly.entity_id
_entity_poly.type
_entity_poly.pdbx_seq_one_letter_code
_entity_poly.pdbx_strand_id
1 'polypeptide(L)'
;DFATVFASADAGAGEKVFGKCRACHKLVEGENAVGPYLYGVVGRATGAASGFNYSGALSAATDAWTPEALNAFLENPAGYAPGTTMSFRGLPDVEDRANLIAYLDGTDG
;
A
#
# COMPACT_ATOMS: atom_id res chain seq x y z
N ASP A 1 15.26 11.81 1.54
CA ASP A 1 13.87 11.76 1.95
C ASP A 1 13.02 11.01 0.93
N PHE A 2 11.79 10.67 1.30
CA PHE A 2 10.92 9.86 0.44
C PHE A 2 10.65 10.53 -0.91
N ALA A 3 10.34 11.79 -0.94
CA ALA A 3 9.99 12.47 -2.20
C ALA A 3 11.13 12.40 -3.21
N THR A 4 12.36 12.58 -2.75
CA THR A 4 13.55 12.50 -3.60
C THR A 4 13.75 11.08 -4.12
N VAL A 5 13.62 10.09 -3.24
CA VAL A 5 13.79 8.68 -3.61
C VAL A 5 12.68 8.25 -4.57
N PHE A 6 11.42 8.68 -4.31
CA PHE A 6 10.29 8.31 -5.13
C PHE A 6 10.40 8.88 -6.55
N ALA A 7 11.00 10.06 -6.70
CA ALA A 7 11.17 10.68 -8.02
C ALA A 7 12.00 9.83 -8.97
N SER A 8 12.87 8.97 -8.45
CA SER A 8 13.71 8.08 -9.25
C SER A 8 13.41 6.61 -8.99
N ALA A 9 12.23 6.29 -8.46
CA ALA A 9 11.87 4.93 -8.09
C ALA A 9 11.74 4.02 -9.32
N ASP A 10 12.04 2.74 -9.11
CA ASP A 10 12.04 1.71 -10.14
C ASP A 10 10.87 0.75 -9.91
N ALA A 11 9.84 0.84 -10.77
CA ALA A 11 8.66 -0.01 -10.67
C ALA A 11 9.01 -1.50 -10.89
N GLY A 12 10.02 -1.79 -11.71
CA GLY A 12 10.46 -3.18 -11.90
C GLY A 12 11.03 -3.80 -10.62
N ALA A 13 11.78 -3.01 -9.85
CA ALA A 13 12.26 -3.45 -8.54
C ALA A 13 11.09 -3.55 -7.56
N GLY A 14 10.10 -2.67 -7.68
CA GLY A 14 8.90 -2.68 -6.85
C GLY A 14 8.06 -3.94 -7.03
N GLU A 15 8.03 -4.49 -8.23
CA GLU A 15 7.34 -5.76 -8.48
C GLU A 15 7.91 -6.88 -7.61
N LYS A 16 9.22 -6.90 -7.43
CA LYS A 16 9.88 -7.90 -6.57
C LYS A 16 9.51 -7.69 -5.10
N VAL A 17 9.45 -6.44 -4.67
CA VAL A 17 9.03 -6.12 -3.30
C VAL A 17 7.59 -6.55 -3.07
N PHE A 18 6.73 -6.39 -4.09
CA PHE A 18 5.32 -6.81 -4.00
C PHE A 18 5.17 -8.29 -3.70
N GLY A 19 6.19 -9.11 -3.96
CA GLY A 19 6.17 -10.52 -3.58
C GLY A 19 5.81 -10.75 -2.12
N LYS A 20 6.14 -9.80 -1.23
CA LYS A 20 5.80 -9.88 0.20
C LYS A 20 4.31 -9.57 0.47
N CYS A 21 3.60 -9.02 -0.49
CA CYS A 21 2.19 -8.62 -0.35
C CYS A 21 1.24 -9.58 -1.07
N ARG A 22 1.78 -10.35 -2.00
CA ARG A 22 1.01 -11.15 -2.95
C ARG A 22 0.15 -12.21 -2.29
N ALA A 23 0.57 -12.72 -1.13
CA ALA A 23 -0.19 -13.75 -0.42
C ALA A 23 -1.54 -13.23 0.09
N CYS A 24 -1.64 -11.93 0.37
CA CYS A 24 -2.82 -11.32 0.99
C CYS A 24 -3.57 -10.36 0.08
N HIS A 25 -2.92 -9.84 -0.96
CA HIS A 25 -3.51 -8.81 -1.82
C HIS A 25 -3.46 -9.20 -3.29
N LYS A 26 -4.54 -8.88 -4.01
CA LYS A 26 -4.61 -9.03 -5.47
C LYS A 26 -4.58 -7.66 -6.12
N LEU A 27 -4.15 -7.62 -7.38
CA LEU A 27 -4.08 -6.39 -8.17
C LEU A 27 -5.25 -6.24 -9.14
N VAL A 28 -6.24 -7.11 -9.05
CA VAL A 28 -7.42 -7.10 -9.92
C VAL A 28 -8.56 -6.40 -9.21
N GLU A 29 -9.19 -5.43 -9.88
CA GLU A 29 -10.31 -4.68 -9.31
C GLU A 29 -11.42 -5.62 -8.89
N GLY A 30 -11.89 -5.45 -7.65
CA GLY A 30 -12.98 -6.23 -7.11
C GLY A 30 -12.58 -7.58 -6.51
N GLU A 31 -11.33 -8.01 -6.65
CA GLU A 31 -10.87 -9.30 -6.12
C GLU A 31 -10.17 -9.15 -4.78
N ASN A 32 -10.95 -9.20 -3.71
CA ASN A 32 -10.42 -9.19 -2.35
C ASN A 32 -9.90 -10.58 -1.97
N ALA A 33 -8.92 -10.61 -1.07
CA ALA A 33 -8.36 -11.84 -0.51
C ALA A 33 -8.29 -11.67 1.01
N VAL A 34 -7.19 -12.05 1.65
CA VAL A 34 -6.99 -11.76 3.08
C VAL A 34 -7.05 -10.26 3.31
N GLY A 35 -6.40 -9.48 2.41
CA GLY A 35 -6.51 -8.03 2.39
C GLY A 35 -7.34 -7.55 1.21
N PRO A 36 -7.67 -6.24 1.17
CA PRO A 36 -8.43 -5.68 0.04
C PRO A 36 -7.58 -5.67 -1.23
N TYR A 37 -8.27 -5.63 -2.39
CA TYR A 37 -7.56 -5.52 -3.66
C TYR A 37 -6.82 -4.17 -3.72
N LEU A 38 -5.67 -4.16 -4.42
CA LEU A 38 -4.81 -2.98 -4.51
C LEU A 38 -4.87 -2.28 -5.87
N TYR A 39 -5.76 -2.72 -6.77
CA TYR A 39 -5.98 -2.03 -8.03
C TYR A 39 -6.37 -0.57 -7.76
N GLY A 40 -5.63 0.36 -8.38
CA GLY A 40 -5.89 1.79 -8.22
C GLY A 40 -5.65 2.34 -6.83
N VAL A 41 -4.85 1.64 -5.98
CA VAL A 41 -4.68 2.04 -4.58
C VAL A 41 -3.99 3.38 -4.42
N VAL A 42 -3.03 3.72 -5.29
CA VAL A 42 -2.34 5.01 -5.18
C VAL A 42 -3.32 6.12 -5.55
N GLY A 43 -3.61 7.00 -4.59
CA GLY A 43 -4.59 8.08 -4.73
C GLY A 43 -6.01 7.68 -4.36
N ARG A 44 -6.26 6.41 -4.07
CA ARG A 44 -7.61 5.91 -3.72
C ARG A 44 -7.97 6.32 -2.28
N ALA A 45 -9.26 6.62 -2.05
CA ALA A 45 -9.73 6.87 -0.69
C ALA A 45 -9.50 5.62 0.18
N THR A 46 -9.13 5.84 1.44
CA THR A 46 -8.93 4.72 2.36
C THR A 46 -10.25 4.02 2.65
N GLY A 47 -10.20 2.70 2.78
CA GLY A 47 -11.38 1.90 3.04
C GLY A 47 -12.33 1.79 1.85
N ALA A 48 -11.88 2.10 0.64
CA ALA A 48 -12.75 2.20 -0.53
C ALA A 48 -12.92 0.91 -1.32
N ALA A 49 -12.14 -0.15 -1.05
CA ALA A 49 -12.28 -1.39 -1.80
C ALA A 49 -13.64 -2.03 -1.53
N SER A 50 -14.42 -2.22 -2.60
CA SER A 50 -15.77 -2.77 -2.48
C SER A 50 -15.74 -4.19 -1.93
N GLY A 51 -16.66 -4.48 -1.01
CA GLY A 51 -16.83 -5.82 -0.47
C GLY A 51 -15.81 -6.26 0.56
N PHE A 52 -14.85 -5.42 0.92
CA PHE A 52 -13.90 -5.75 1.98
C PHE A 52 -14.36 -5.19 3.32
N ASN A 53 -14.22 -5.99 4.36
CA ASN A 53 -14.65 -5.61 5.71
C ASN A 53 -13.48 -4.98 6.48
N TYR A 54 -13.43 -3.65 6.51
CA TYR A 54 -12.36 -2.89 7.15
C TYR A 54 -12.61 -2.74 8.66
N SER A 55 -11.52 -2.60 9.42
CA SER A 55 -11.61 -2.35 10.87
C SER A 55 -11.87 -0.87 11.20
N GLY A 56 -11.67 0.03 10.23
CA GLY A 56 -11.76 1.47 10.46
C GLY A 56 -10.43 2.13 10.84
N ALA A 57 -9.41 1.34 11.14
CA ALA A 57 -8.10 1.87 11.55
C ALA A 57 -7.45 2.73 10.47
N LEU A 58 -7.57 2.33 9.21
CA LEU A 58 -6.95 3.06 8.09
C LEU A 58 -7.63 4.40 7.86
N SER A 59 -8.95 4.45 7.88
CA SER A 59 -9.70 5.70 7.69
C SER A 59 -9.44 6.69 8.82
N ALA A 60 -9.17 6.19 10.03
CA ALA A 60 -8.80 7.04 11.15
C ALA A 60 -7.40 7.65 10.97
N ALA A 61 -6.51 6.98 10.25
CA ALA A 61 -5.13 7.42 10.08
C ALA A 61 -4.97 8.37 8.88
N THR A 62 -5.70 8.15 7.79
CA THR A 62 -5.58 8.99 6.60
C THR A 62 -6.85 8.90 5.75
N ASP A 63 -7.12 9.94 4.96
CA ASP A 63 -8.30 10.00 4.09
C ASP A 63 -8.06 9.33 2.74
N ALA A 64 -6.84 9.36 2.24
CA ALA A 64 -6.51 8.84 0.91
C ALA A 64 -5.08 8.28 0.89
N TRP A 65 -4.86 7.33 0.00
CA TRP A 65 -3.56 6.68 -0.16
C TRP A 65 -2.66 7.48 -1.12
N THR A 66 -2.28 8.69 -0.71
CA THR A 66 -1.23 9.41 -1.40
C THR A 66 0.08 8.62 -1.31
N PRO A 67 1.06 8.86 -2.21
CA PRO A 67 2.36 8.20 -2.07
C PRO A 67 2.99 8.43 -0.69
N GLU A 68 2.84 9.62 -0.13
CA GLU A 68 3.38 9.94 1.20
C GLU A 68 2.68 9.14 2.30
N ALA A 69 1.37 8.99 2.23
CA ALA A 69 0.61 8.20 3.20
C ALA A 69 0.98 6.72 3.10
N LEU A 70 1.10 6.20 1.89
CA LEU A 70 1.53 4.83 1.67
C LEU A 70 2.93 4.59 2.22
N ASN A 71 3.85 5.54 2.01
CA ASN A 71 5.19 5.44 2.54
C ASN A 71 5.19 5.33 4.07
N ALA A 72 4.45 6.20 4.75
CA ALA A 72 4.39 6.20 6.20
C ALA A 72 3.75 4.91 6.74
N PHE A 73 2.68 4.45 6.09
CA PHE A 73 2.01 3.22 6.48
C PHE A 73 2.91 2.00 6.27
N LEU A 74 3.56 1.89 5.12
CA LEU A 74 4.40 0.74 4.80
C LEU A 74 5.64 0.64 5.67
N GLU A 75 6.11 1.75 6.21
CA GLU A 75 7.25 1.74 7.12
C GLU A 75 6.90 1.00 8.42
N ASN A 76 5.70 1.25 8.95
CA ASN A 76 5.24 0.64 10.19
C ASN A 76 3.72 0.65 10.23
N PRO A 77 3.05 -0.35 9.61
CA PRO A 77 1.58 -0.36 9.52
C PRO A 77 0.89 -0.23 10.87
N ALA A 78 1.32 -0.98 11.87
CA ALA A 78 0.68 -0.97 13.18
C ALA A 78 0.86 0.37 13.89
N GLY A 79 2.00 1.04 13.70
CA GLY A 79 2.26 2.33 14.30
C GLY A 79 1.50 3.46 13.61
N TYR A 80 1.37 3.39 12.29
CA TYR A 80 0.66 4.41 11.51
C TYR A 80 -0.85 4.29 11.67
N ALA A 81 -1.37 3.05 11.71
CA ALA A 81 -2.80 2.78 11.79
C ALA A 81 -3.06 1.78 12.93
N PRO A 82 -3.02 2.23 14.19
CA PRO A 82 -3.27 1.34 15.33
C PRO A 82 -4.63 0.66 15.18
N GLY A 83 -4.67 -0.66 15.40
CA GLY A 83 -5.87 -1.45 15.24
C GLY A 83 -6.06 -2.03 13.84
N THR A 84 -5.11 -1.80 12.92
CA THR A 84 -5.19 -2.43 11.60
C THR A 84 -5.15 -3.96 11.73
N THR A 85 -5.96 -4.62 10.89
CA THR A 85 -5.97 -6.09 10.84
C THR A 85 -4.80 -6.66 10.04
N MET A 86 -4.06 -5.81 9.33
CA MET A 86 -2.92 -6.23 8.54
C MET A 86 -1.76 -6.62 9.46
N SER A 87 -1.25 -7.84 9.30
CA SER A 87 -0.20 -8.36 10.18
C SER A 87 1.22 -8.10 9.65
N PHE A 88 1.35 -7.37 8.56
CA PHE A 88 2.65 -7.08 7.94
C PHE A 88 3.48 -6.16 8.83
N ARG A 89 4.75 -6.52 9.04
CA ARG A 89 5.64 -5.78 9.93
C ARG A 89 6.06 -4.42 9.38
N GLY A 90 6.19 -4.31 8.07
CA GLY A 90 6.61 -3.09 7.41
C GLY A 90 7.86 -3.28 6.57
N LEU A 91 8.21 -2.24 5.82
CA LEU A 91 9.40 -2.19 4.97
C LEU A 91 10.33 -1.10 5.52
N PRO A 92 11.45 -1.45 6.16
CA PRO A 92 12.32 -0.44 6.77
C PRO A 92 13.09 0.41 5.75
N ASP A 93 13.33 -0.10 4.55
CA ASP A 93 14.13 0.59 3.53
C ASP A 93 13.24 1.51 2.70
N VAL A 94 13.56 2.81 2.68
CA VAL A 94 12.79 3.81 1.93
C VAL A 94 12.80 3.52 0.43
N GLU A 95 13.88 2.95 -0.11
CA GLU A 95 13.93 2.61 -1.53
C GLU A 95 12.94 1.50 -1.86
N ASP A 96 12.82 0.49 -1.00
CA ASP A 96 11.84 -0.57 -1.19
C ASP A 96 10.43 -0.01 -1.18
N ARG A 97 10.12 0.90 -0.26
CA ARG A 97 8.80 1.52 -0.19
C ARG A 97 8.50 2.35 -1.44
N ALA A 98 9.47 3.16 -1.87
CA ALA A 98 9.30 4.00 -3.05
C ALA A 98 9.12 3.15 -4.32
N ASN A 99 9.91 2.10 -4.47
CA ASN A 99 9.83 1.21 -5.62
C ASN A 99 8.50 0.47 -5.65
N LEU A 100 8.03 -0.01 -4.50
CA LEU A 100 6.73 -0.67 -4.40
C LEU A 100 5.59 0.27 -4.77
N ILE A 101 5.62 1.50 -4.27
CA ILE A 101 4.57 2.48 -4.56
C ILE A 101 4.56 2.82 -6.06
N ALA A 102 5.73 2.96 -6.67
CA ALA A 102 5.83 3.19 -8.12
C ALA A 102 5.22 2.03 -8.91
N TYR A 103 5.46 0.80 -8.47
CA TYR A 103 4.87 -0.37 -9.11
C TYR A 103 3.34 -0.37 -8.98
N LEU A 104 2.83 -0.10 -7.77
CA LEU A 104 1.39 -0.08 -7.53
C LEU A 104 0.71 1.04 -8.32
N ASP A 105 1.37 2.18 -8.49
CA ASP A 105 0.83 3.31 -9.25
C ASP A 105 0.62 2.95 -10.73
N GLY A 106 1.39 2.01 -11.25
CA GLY A 106 1.28 1.58 -12.64
C GLY A 106 0.31 0.42 -12.87
N THR A 107 -0.34 -0.13 -11.83
CA THR A 107 -1.17 -1.33 -11.97
C THR A 107 -2.64 -1.04 -12.28
N ASP A 108 -3.05 0.20 -12.31
CA ASP A 108 -4.44 0.59 -12.57
C ASP A 108 -4.68 1.04 -14.03
N GLY A 109 -3.79 0.63 -14.89
CA GLY A 109 -3.90 0.92 -16.31
C GLY A 109 -3.28 2.22 -16.71
#